data_b2725b04f3d3a0e93d6b106e9a573674
#
_entry.id   b2725b04f3d3a0e93d6b106e9a573674
#
_cell.length_a   1.000
_cell.length_b   1.000
_cell.length_c   1.000
_cell.angle_alpha   90.00
_cell.angle_beta   90.00
_cell.angle_gamma   90.00
#
_symmetry.space_group_name_H-M   'P 1'
#
loop_
_entity.id
_entity.type
_entity.pdbx_description
1 polymer ?
#
loop_
_entity_poly.entity_id
_entity_poly.type
_entity_poly.pdbx_seq_one_letter_code
_entity_poly.pdbx_strand_id
1 'polypeptide(L)'
;MRVVVVGGVAGGMSAAARLRRRDEGAEIIVLERSKYVSFANCGLPYYVGGEIEDPAKLLLHTPQSLKAALNLDVRINSEVTAINPGAHSVQVTDTEAGEAYTLTYDHLILSPGGLASLPPIDGLDSPRVHTLRTVDDALALREASGTHAVVLGAGFIGIEATEALAHRGFETHLVEYAEHVLPPLEVEMATLVTQELRALGVCVHVGVSAQSVTHGDDQDCVTLSDGTELSADVIVLSTGVHPDIAFAEAAGIETKRGYILVDEHGRTSADGIYAVGDATMGRDHDRPVALAGPANRGGRLVADAIADAEQGEATARPIPSPQATAIVRIGSLTAAMTGANRQALDASGTEYFTVHTHANQHAGYFPGAKPVHILMHVGTGGQILGAQAVGADGVDRRIDVIATAMRAGLKATDLIDLDLAYAPPYGQAKDPVNQTGMVAHNVLTGELILTGPEALTEDMPVLDVRTVGEYAAGHMPNSLNIPHTQLRDRLDEVRAWVDEKVGDQPFVVMCAAGVRSWIGYRIVRHAGFNVTMLSGGIQTLRAWLGDRAEAVLVMGEGRS
;
A
#
# COMPACT_ATOMS: atom_id res chain seq x y z
N MET A 1 33.37 -22.54 0.03
CA MET A 1 32.38 -21.82 -0.80
C MET A 1 32.64 -20.33 -0.69
N ARG A 2 32.72 -19.64 -1.85
CA ARG A 2 32.79 -18.16 -1.93
C ARG A 2 31.47 -17.62 -2.47
N VAL A 3 30.81 -16.73 -1.71
CA VAL A 3 29.56 -16.10 -2.11
C VAL A 3 29.77 -14.60 -2.22
N VAL A 4 29.45 -14.05 -3.40
CA VAL A 4 29.42 -12.61 -3.63
C VAL A 4 27.97 -12.11 -3.61
N VAL A 5 27.72 -11.06 -2.84
CA VAL A 5 26.39 -10.43 -2.69
C VAL A 5 26.44 -9.02 -3.23
N VAL A 6 25.63 -8.71 -4.21
CA VAL A 6 25.49 -7.38 -4.81
C VAL A 6 24.31 -6.65 -4.15
N GLY A 7 24.61 -5.58 -3.44
CA GLY A 7 23.64 -4.79 -2.67
C GLY A 7 23.64 -5.14 -1.18
N GLY A 8 23.93 -4.17 -0.36
CA GLY A 8 24.20 -4.28 1.08
C GLY A 8 23.03 -3.84 1.98
N VAL A 9 21.75 -3.93 1.52
CA VAL A 9 20.60 -3.52 2.33
C VAL A 9 19.68 -4.73 2.61
N ALA A 10 18.38 -4.63 2.45
CA ALA A 10 17.40 -5.59 2.98
C ALA A 10 17.64 -7.05 2.53
N GLY A 11 17.54 -7.33 1.24
CA GLY A 11 17.64 -8.71 0.71
C GLY A 11 19.04 -9.27 0.83
N GLY A 12 20.06 -8.51 0.35
CA GLY A 12 21.45 -8.95 0.33
C GLY A 12 22.01 -9.16 1.73
N MET A 13 21.81 -8.23 2.66
CA MET A 13 22.29 -8.39 4.04
C MET A 13 21.57 -9.52 4.80
N SER A 14 20.28 -9.71 4.53
CA SER A 14 19.54 -10.85 5.09
C SER A 14 20.10 -12.19 4.61
N ALA A 15 20.44 -12.26 3.31
CA ALA A 15 21.08 -13.45 2.72
C ALA A 15 22.49 -13.67 3.30
N ALA A 16 23.34 -12.66 3.32
CA ALA A 16 24.70 -12.73 3.85
C ALA A 16 24.73 -13.18 5.32
N ALA A 17 23.90 -12.57 6.16
CA ALA A 17 23.80 -12.91 7.57
C ALA A 17 23.25 -14.33 7.81
N ARG A 18 22.32 -14.80 6.96
CA ARG A 18 21.79 -16.16 7.04
C ARG A 18 22.81 -17.19 6.56
N LEU A 19 23.51 -16.94 5.46
CA LEU A 19 24.56 -17.81 4.94
C LEU A 19 25.65 -18.05 5.99
N ARG A 20 26.13 -17.00 6.65
CA ARG A 20 27.11 -17.13 7.74
C ARG A 20 26.65 -18.09 8.83
N ARG A 21 25.35 -18.06 9.17
CA ARG A 21 24.77 -18.95 10.18
C ARG A 21 24.56 -20.39 9.67
N ARG A 22 24.56 -20.60 8.36
CA ARG A 22 24.47 -21.93 7.73
C ARG A 22 25.86 -22.52 7.49
N ASP A 23 26.84 -21.69 7.14
CA ASP A 23 28.23 -22.11 6.88
C ASP A 23 29.22 -21.07 7.46
N GLU A 24 29.82 -21.40 8.58
CA GLU A 24 30.83 -20.56 9.23
C GLU A 24 32.14 -20.49 8.43
N GLY A 25 32.41 -21.49 7.57
CA GLY A 25 33.59 -21.56 6.72
C GLY A 25 33.47 -20.80 5.39
N ALA A 26 32.27 -20.33 5.01
CA ALA A 26 32.08 -19.63 3.76
C ALA A 26 32.81 -18.27 3.72
N GLU A 27 33.40 -17.95 2.58
CA GLU A 27 33.88 -16.60 2.27
C GLU A 27 32.70 -15.78 1.71
N ILE A 28 32.23 -14.78 2.46
CA ILE A 28 31.08 -13.98 2.07
C ILE A 28 31.53 -12.54 1.86
N ILE A 29 31.40 -12.05 0.61
CA ILE A 29 31.78 -10.70 0.19
C ILE A 29 30.50 -9.96 -0.18
N VAL A 30 30.24 -8.81 0.46
CA VAL A 30 29.11 -7.94 0.15
C VAL A 30 29.62 -6.68 -0.54
N LEU A 31 29.10 -6.40 -1.72
CA LEU A 31 29.46 -5.22 -2.52
C LEU A 31 28.30 -4.23 -2.46
N GLU A 32 28.57 -3.05 -1.91
CA GLU A 32 27.61 -1.95 -1.81
C GLU A 32 28.18 -0.73 -2.53
N ARG A 33 27.44 -0.22 -3.52
CA ARG A 33 27.90 0.92 -4.33
C ARG A 33 27.93 2.25 -3.57
N SER A 34 27.06 2.38 -2.54
CA SER A 34 27.02 3.55 -1.69
C SER A 34 28.01 3.44 -0.53
N LYS A 35 28.20 4.54 0.18
CA LYS A 35 29.00 4.57 1.42
C LYS A 35 28.28 4.00 2.65
N TYR A 36 27.01 3.58 2.49
CA TYR A 36 26.18 3.09 3.59
C TYR A 36 25.70 1.66 3.34
N VAL A 37 26.00 0.78 4.27
CA VAL A 37 25.49 -0.60 4.29
C VAL A 37 24.47 -0.76 5.40
N SER A 38 23.49 -1.63 5.20
CA SER A 38 22.53 -1.99 6.26
C SER A 38 21.88 -0.79 6.95
N PHE A 39 21.32 0.13 6.18
CA PHE A 39 20.62 1.30 6.71
C PHE A 39 19.09 1.11 6.72
N ALA A 40 18.41 1.88 7.57
CA ALA A 40 16.96 1.88 7.74
C ALA A 40 16.29 2.69 6.63
N ASN A 41 16.11 2.11 5.43
CA ASN A 41 15.52 2.79 4.28
C ASN A 41 14.13 3.37 4.59
N CYS A 42 13.25 2.59 5.26
CA CYS A 42 11.94 3.06 5.68
C CYS A 42 11.98 4.13 6.80
N GLY A 43 13.14 4.43 7.37
CA GLY A 43 13.33 5.49 8.35
C GLY A 43 13.61 6.86 7.73
N LEU A 44 13.95 6.91 6.43
CA LEU A 44 14.38 8.14 5.76
C LEU A 44 13.32 9.25 5.80
N PRO A 45 12.04 9.01 5.50
CA PRO A 45 11.01 10.05 5.59
C PRO A 45 10.85 10.61 7.01
N TYR A 46 10.90 9.76 8.03
CA TYR A 46 10.81 10.17 9.45
C TYR A 46 12.00 10.99 9.91
N TYR A 47 13.19 10.75 9.33
CA TYR A 47 14.35 11.62 9.55
C TYR A 47 14.14 12.98 8.88
N VAL A 48 13.65 13.01 7.64
CA VAL A 48 13.33 14.26 6.93
C VAL A 48 12.32 15.07 7.72
N GLY A 49 11.26 14.45 8.25
CA GLY A 49 10.22 15.07 9.07
C GLY A 49 10.68 15.48 10.48
N GLY A 50 11.83 14.97 10.96
CA GLY A 50 12.42 15.31 12.26
C GLY A 50 11.97 14.43 13.42
N GLU A 51 11.21 13.38 13.19
CA GLU A 51 10.87 12.38 14.23
C GLU A 51 12.10 11.54 14.62
N ILE A 52 12.94 11.23 13.64
CA ILE A 52 14.29 10.70 13.87
C ILE A 52 15.25 11.89 13.78
N GLU A 53 15.77 12.33 14.91
CA GLU A 53 16.63 13.52 14.97
C GLU A 53 18.08 13.22 14.57
N ASP A 54 18.60 12.06 14.98
CA ASP A 54 20.00 11.67 14.78
C ASP A 54 20.12 10.74 13.57
N PRO A 55 20.80 11.18 12.47
CA PRO A 55 20.98 10.35 11.27
C PRO A 55 21.77 9.07 11.56
N ALA A 56 22.57 9.01 12.62
CA ALA A 56 23.29 7.80 13.00
C ALA A 56 22.35 6.64 13.35
N LYS A 57 21.11 6.92 13.78
CA LYS A 57 20.09 5.90 14.04
C LYS A 57 19.59 5.19 12.77
N LEU A 58 19.78 5.81 11.60
CA LEU A 58 19.47 5.18 10.33
C LEU A 58 20.51 4.13 9.92
N LEU A 59 21.74 4.24 10.45
CA LEU A 59 22.87 3.37 10.12
C LEU A 59 22.92 2.20 11.09
N LEU A 60 22.29 1.08 10.74
CA LEU A 60 22.14 -0.07 11.63
C LEU A 60 23.46 -0.78 11.88
N HIS A 61 24.32 -0.86 10.85
CA HIS A 61 25.61 -1.51 10.90
C HIS A 61 26.66 -0.76 10.07
N THR A 62 27.92 -0.99 10.43
CA THR A 62 29.10 -0.57 9.64
C THR A 62 29.82 -1.80 9.10
N PRO A 63 30.69 -1.68 8.06
CA PRO A 63 31.53 -2.79 7.61
C PRO A 63 32.32 -3.43 8.76
N GLN A 64 32.85 -2.63 9.68
CA GLN A 64 33.62 -3.10 10.84
C GLN A 64 32.74 -3.91 11.81
N SER A 65 31.53 -3.43 12.12
CA SER A 65 30.61 -4.15 12.99
C SER A 65 30.15 -5.47 12.40
N LEU A 66 29.89 -5.50 11.06
CA LEU A 66 29.54 -6.71 10.33
C LEU A 66 30.70 -7.70 10.23
N LYS A 67 31.92 -7.23 10.07
CA LYS A 67 33.13 -8.06 10.13
C LYS A 67 33.29 -8.68 11.52
N ALA A 68 33.15 -7.90 12.56
CA ALA A 68 33.30 -8.39 13.94
C ALA A 68 32.21 -9.39 14.36
N ALA A 69 30.94 -9.11 14.00
CA ALA A 69 29.80 -9.91 14.43
C ALA A 69 29.54 -11.14 13.55
N LEU A 70 29.79 -11.04 12.23
CA LEU A 70 29.39 -12.06 11.23
C LEU A 70 30.54 -12.46 10.30
N ASN A 71 31.75 -11.98 10.53
CA ASN A 71 32.92 -12.25 9.67
C ASN A 71 32.62 -12.03 8.16
N LEU A 72 31.85 -10.99 7.82
CA LEU A 72 31.56 -10.58 6.45
C LEU A 72 32.65 -9.65 5.92
N ASP A 73 33.08 -9.82 4.66
CA ASP A 73 33.87 -8.86 3.92
C ASP A 73 32.92 -7.88 3.22
N VAL A 74 32.65 -6.74 3.85
CA VAL A 74 31.74 -5.72 3.32
C VAL A 74 32.54 -4.58 2.69
N ARG A 75 32.37 -4.40 1.39
CA ARG A 75 33.01 -3.35 0.59
C ARG A 75 31.97 -2.34 0.17
N ILE A 76 32.03 -1.17 0.79
CA ILE A 76 31.26 0.02 0.38
C ILE A 76 31.96 0.72 -0.80
N ASN A 77 31.27 1.68 -1.45
CA ASN A 77 31.76 2.36 -2.64
C ASN A 77 32.21 1.39 -3.75
N SER A 78 31.59 0.20 -3.81
CA SER A 78 31.98 -0.91 -4.69
C SER A 78 30.83 -1.29 -5.61
N GLU A 79 30.83 -0.75 -6.82
CA GLU A 79 29.78 -0.97 -7.81
C GLU A 79 30.11 -2.17 -8.72
N VAL A 80 29.16 -3.09 -8.85
CA VAL A 80 29.25 -4.16 -9.83
C VAL A 80 28.79 -3.63 -11.18
N THR A 81 29.69 -3.57 -12.13
CA THR A 81 29.46 -3.02 -13.46
C THR A 81 29.20 -4.08 -14.54
N ALA A 82 29.68 -5.32 -14.34
CA ALA A 82 29.44 -6.44 -15.24
C ALA A 82 29.49 -7.79 -14.53
N ILE A 83 28.76 -8.75 -15.08
CA ILE A 83 28.79 -10.17 -14.69
C ILE A 83 29.26 -10.99 -15.88
N ASN A 84 30.14 -11.95 -15.62
CA ASN A 84 30.50 -13.01 -16.57
C ASN A 84 30.05 -14.37 -16.00
N PRO A 85 28.84 -14.85 -16.35
CA PRO A 85 28.35 -16.13 -15.82
C PRO A 85 29.24 -17.32 -16.19
N GLY A 86 29.79 -17.33 -17.42
CA GLY A 86 30.64 -18.45 -17.88
C GLY A 86 32.00 -18.53 -17.18
N ALA A 87 32.51 -17.41 -16.65
CA ALA A 87 33.75 -17.38 -15.87
C ALA A 87 33.50 -17.31 -14.35
N HIS A 88 32.25 -17.37 -13.91
CA HIS A 88 31.84 -17.18 -12.49
C HIS A 88 32.53 -15.96 -11.86
N SER A 89 32.43 -14.79 -12.51
CA SER A 89 33.12 -13.58 -12.05
C SER A 89 32.27 -12.31 -12.25
N VAL A 90 32.55 -11.31 -11.41
CA VAL A 90 31.98 -9.98 -11.52
C VAL A 90 33.11 -8.95 -11.67
N GLN A 91 32.85 -7.90 -12.46
CA GLN A 91 33.67 -6.69 -12.49
C GLN A 91 33.14 -5.72 -11.46
N VAL A 92 34.04 -5.19 -10.67
CA VAL A 92 33.74 -4.23 -9.58
C VAL A 92 34.56 -2.98 -9.81
N THR A 93 33.90 -1.83 -9.68
CA THR A 93 34.58 -0.52 -9.68
C THR A 93 34.48 0.07 -8.27
N ASP A 94 35.61 0.38 -7.67
CA ASP A 94 35.68 1.24 -6.50
C ASP A 94 35.35 2.68 -6.96
N THR A 95 34.20 3.19 -6.54
CA THR A 95 33.70 4.50 -6.99
C THR A 95 34.45 5.68 -6.33
N GLU A 96 35.17 5.44 -5.24
CA GLU A 96 35.99 6.44 -4.56
C GLU A 96 37.41 6.50 -5.15
N ALA A 97 38.05 5.35 -5.35
CA ALA A 97 39.39 5.26 -5.93
C ALA A 97 39.41 5.31 -7.46
N GLY A 98 38.29 4.98 -8.12
CA GLY A 98 38.20 4.86 -9.57
C GLY A 98 38.89 3.60 -10.12
N GLU A 99 39.24 2.65 -9.28
CA GLU A 99 39.93 1.41 -9.64
C GLU A 99 38.94 0.27 -9.93
N ALA A 100 39.22 -0.50 -10.97
CA ALA A 100 38.41 -1.67 -11.32
C ALA A 100 39.16 -2.96 -11.00
N TYR A 101 38.43 -3.96 -10.48
CA TYR A 101 38.97 -5.28 -10.20
C TYR A 101 37.93 -6.39 -10.46
N THR A 102 38.40 -7.63 -10.55
CA THR A 102 37.56 -8.79 -10.79
C THR A 102 37.47 -9.65 -9.54
N LEU A 103 36.27 -10.12 -9.20
CA LEU A 103 36.03 -11.13 -8.19
C LEU A 103 35.42 -12.39 -8.80
N THR A 104 35.91 -13.55 -8.40
CA THR A 104 35.29 -14.84 -8.72
C THR A 104 34.34 -15.27 -7.61
N TYR A 105 33.36 -16.09 -7.93
CA TYR A 105 32.39 -16.63 -7.00
C TYR A 105 32.05 -18.10 -7.29
N ASP A 106 31.64 -18.83 -6.28
CA ASP A 106 30.91 -20.08 -6.44
C ASP A 106 29.41 -19.78 -6.60
N HIS A 107 28.88 -18.81 -5.80
CA HIS A 107 27.52 -18.31 -5.91
C HIS A 107 27.49 -16.78 -5.91
N LEU A 108 26.56 -16.22 -6.67
CA LEU A 108 26.30 -14.79 -6.77
C LEU A 108 24.85 -14.49 -6.37
N ILE A 109 24.66 -13.54 -5.45
CA ILE A 109 23.33 -13.06 -5.05
C ILE A 109 23.16 -11.63 -5.54
N LEU A 110 22.16 -11.38 -6.39
CA LEU A 110 21.81 -10.07 -6.90
C LEU A 110 20.69 -9.47 -6.07
N SER A 111 20.98 -8.37 -5.37
CA SER A 111 20.01 -7.58 -4.60
C SER A 111 20.25 -6.08 -4.80
N PRO A 112 20.32 -5.60 -6.06
CA PRO A 112 20.72 -4.22 -6.34
C PRO A 112 19.66 -3.18 -5.92
N GLY A 113 18.44 -3.62 -5.62
CA GLY A 113 17.31 -2.74 -5.34
C GLY A 113 16.83 -1.99 -6.59
N GLY A 114 16.35 -0.76 -6.39
CA GLY A 114 15.87 0.08 -7.48
C GLY A 114 16.37 1.51 -7.38
N LEU A 115 16.29 2.22 -8.50
CA LEU A 115 16.54 3.65 -8.63
C LEU A 115 15.22 4.40 -8.62
N ALA A 116 15.22 5.68 -8.21
CA ALA A 116 14.09 6.55 -8.40
C ALA A 116 13.78 6.71 -9.90
N SER A 117 12.52 6.61 -10.28
CA SER A 117 12.10 6.88 -11.64
C SER A 117 12.09 8.37 -11.88
N LEU A 118 12.80 8.81 -12.92
CA LEU A 118 12.78 10.19 -13.38
C LEU A 118 11.81 10.29 -14.56
N PRO A 119 10.65 10.94 -14.38
CA PRO A 119 9.71 11.14 -15.48
C PRO A 119 10.32 12.06 -16.55
N PRO A 120 9.85 11.99 -17.81
CA PRO A 120 10.34 12.85 -18.89
C PRO A 120 9.76 14.26 -18.76
N ILE A 121 10.18 15.00 -17.74
CA ILE A 121 9.79 16.37 -17.42
C ILE A 121 11.01 17.26 -17.60
N ASP A 122 10.87 18.35 -18.34
CA ASP A 122 11.96 19.31 -18.53
C ASP A 122 12.27 20.06 -17.22
N GLY A 123 13.56 20.32 -16.96
CA GLY A 123 14.03 21.09 -15.80
C GLY A 123 14.21 20.30 -14.49
N LEU A 124 14.24 18.96 -14.54
CA LEU A 124 14.52 18.14 -13.37
C LEU A 124 16.00 18.16 -12.91
N ASP A 125 16.86 18.85 -13.61
CA ASP A 125 18.27 19.08 -13.27
C ASP A 125 18.47 20.24 -12.27
N SER A 126 17.38 20.86 -11.79
CA SER A 126 17.44 21.87 -10.73
C SER A 126 18.02 21.32 -9.43
N PRO A 127 18.84 22.11 -8.70
CA PRO A 127 19.34 21.75 -7.38
C PRO A 127 18.25 21.70 -6.31
N ARG A 128 17.02 22.16 -6.60
CA ARG A 128 15.83 22.07 -5.73
C ARG A 128 15.06 20.77 -5.93
N VAL A 129 15.43 19.97 -6.93
CA VAL A 129 14.81 18.67 -7.20
C VAL A 129 15.53 17.59 -6.41
N HIS A 130 14.80 16.86 -5.62
CA HIS A 130 15.29 15.80 -4.74
C HIS A 130 14.55 14.48 -5.00
N THR A 131 15.25 13.38 -4.76
CA THR A 131 14.64 12.06 -4.55
C THR A 131 14.64 11.72 -3.06
N LEU A 132 13.98 10.62 -2.67
CA LEU A 132 14.03 10.12 -1.30
C LEU A 132 14.21 8.60 -1.30
N ARG A 133 15.43 8.17 -1.60
CA ARG A 133 15.78 6.76 -1.76
C ARG A 133 17.01 6.35 -0.96
N THR A 134 17.98 7.23 -0.82
CA THR A 134 19.28 7.00 -0.16
C THR A 134 19.41 7.82 1.11
N VAL A 135 20.41 7.49 1.93
CA VAL A 135 20.73 8.30 3.12
C VAL A 135 21.15 9.71 2.71
N ASP A 136 21.92 9.84 1.63
CA ASP A 136 22.35 11.14 1.12
C ASP A 136 21.16 11.99 0.66
N ASP A 137 20.16 11.39 -0.01
CA ASP A 137 18.92 12.09 -0.36
C ASP A 137 18.22 12.64 0.89
N ALA A 138 18.10 11.81 1.93
CA ALA A 138 17.44 12.23 3.16
C ALA A 138 18.20 13.32 3.91
N LEU A 139 19.55 13.27 3.90
CA LEU A 139 20.38 14.33 4.46
C LEU A 139 20.19 15.64 3.69
N ALA A 140 20.27 15.61 2.35
CA ALA A 140 20.07 16.77 1.50
C ALA A 140 18.66 17.37 1.69
N LEU A 141 17.63 16.52 1.68
CA LEU A 141 16.25 16.97 1.87
C LEU A 141 16.00 17.51 3.28
N ARG A 142 16.67 16.97 4.31
CA ARG A 142 16.60 17.49 5.68
C ARG A 142 17.23 18.89 5.82
N GLU A 143 18.30 19.16 5.06
CA GLU A 143 18.97 20.45 5.04
C GLU A 143 18.25 21.49 4.16
N ALA A 144 17.42 21.04 3.21
CA ALA A 144 16.67 21.91 2.34
C ALA A 144 15.77 22.86 3.16
N SER A 145 15.70 24.11 2.74
CA SER A 145 14.98 25.18 3.41
C SER A 145 14.11 25.95 2.42
N GLY A 146 13.13 26.66 2.93
CA GLY A 146 12.19 27.43 2.15
C GLY A 146 10.80 27.40 2.78
N THR A 147 9.80 27.79 2.01
CA THR A 147 8.40 27.89 2.44
C THR A 147 7.45 27.04 1.61
N HIS A 148 7.82 26.71 0.36
CA HIS A 148 6.95 25.98 -0.57
C HIS A 148 7.60 24.68 -1.00
N ALA A 149 6.85 23.61 -0.94
CA ALA A 149 7.28 22.29 -1.38
C ALA A 149 6.28 21.65 -2.34
N VAL A 150 6.78 21.01 -3.39
CA VAL A 150 5.97 20.25 -4.34
C VAL A 150 6.45 18.81 -4.35
N VAL A 151 5.55 17.87 -4.07
CA VAL A 151 5.82 16.43 -4.13
C VAL A 151 5.12 15.85 -5.36
N LEU A 152 5.88 15.22 -6.26
CA LEU A 152 5.38 14.61 -7.48
C LEU A 152 5.25 13.10 -7.30
N GLY A 153 4.00 12.61 -7.31
CA GLY A 153 3.61 11.23 -7.05
C GLY A 153 3.09 11.01 -5.63
N ALA A 154 1.86 10.48 -5.50
CA ALA A 154 1.20 10.22 -4.23
C ALA A 154 1.16 8.72 -3.87
N GLY A 155 2.21 7.97 -4.21
CA GLY A 155 2.47 6.64 -3.67
C GLY A 155 2.91 6.68 -2.20
N PHE A 156 3.27 5.54 -1.61
CA PHE A 156 3.69 5.46 -0.20
C PHE A 156 4.80 6.46 0.16
N ILE A 157 5.87 6.51 -0.65
CA ILE A 157 7.01 7.42 -0.41
C ILE A 157 6.57 8.89 -0.52
N GLY A 158 5.72 9.21 -1.52
CA GLY A 158 5.24 10.57 -1.72
C GLY A 158 4.36 11.05 -0.57
N ILE A 159 3.51 10.21 -0.04
CA ILE A 159 2.69 10.51 1.16
C ILE A 159 3.59 10.79 2.37
N GLU A 160 4.58 9.92 2.64
CA GLU A 160 5.51 10.10 3.75
C GLU A 160 6.37 11.36 3.58
N ALA A 161 6.85 11.65 2.37
CA ALA A 161 7.59 12.88 2.07
C ALA A 161 6.72 14.14 2.25
N THR A 162 5.46 14.07 1.80
CA THR A 162 4.48 15.16 1.96
C THR A 162 4.21 15.47 3.42
N GLU A 163 3.95 14.44 4.24
CA GLU A 163 3.76 14.60 5.69
C GLU A 163 5.01 15.19 6.35
N ALA A 164 6.20 14.68 5.98
CA ALA A 164 7.47 15.15 6.52
C ALA A 164 7.72 16.64 6.24
N LEU A 165 7.42 17.12 5.03
CA LEU A 165 7.57 18.52 4.64
C LEU A 165 6.52 19.42 5.30
N ALA A 166 5.26 18.97 5.36
CA ALA A 166 4.19 19.69 6.05
C ALA A 166 4.50 19.85 7.56
N HIS A 167 5.01 18.81 8.23
CA HIS A 167 5.44 18.90 9.63
C HIS A 167 6.60 19.88 9.84
N ARG A 168 7.43 20.08 8.82
CA ARG A 168 8.50 21.10 8.86
C ARG A 168 8.01 22.52 8.59
N GLY A 169 6.72 22.69 8.30
CA GLY A 169 6.09 23.99 8.09
C GLY A 169 6.13 24.48 6.65
N PHE A 170 6.43 23.63 5.67
CA PHE A 170 6.29 24.00 4.27
C PHE A 170 4.81 24.06 3.87
N GLU A 171 4.42 25.06 3.09
CA GLU A 171 3.21 24.99 2.28
C GLU A 171 3.43 23.91 1.22
N THR A 172 2.74 22.78 1.38
CA THR A 172 3.06 21.56 0.63
C THR A 172 1.96 21.25 -0.38
N HIS A 173 2.36 21.10 -1.64
CA HIS A 173 1.52 20.63 -2.74
C HIS A 173 1.90 19.18 -3.07
N LEU A 174 0.89 18.30 -3.10
CA LEU A 174 1.02 16.91 -3.54
C LEU A 174 0.34 16.74 -4.89
N VAL A 175 1.09 16.29 -5.89
CA VAL A 175 0.62 16.14 -7.28
C VAL A 175 0.60 14.66 -7.65
N GLU A 176 -0.54 14.16 -8.13
CA GLU A 176 -0.72 12.76 -8.54
C GLU A 176 -1.42 12.68 -9.89
N TYR A 177 -0.85 11.87 -10.79
CA TYR A 177 -1.42 11.61 -12.12
C TYR A 177 -2.72 10.79 -12.04
N ALA A 178 -2.80 9.84 -11.10
CA ALA A 178 -4.01 9.06 -10.87
C ALA A 178 -5.15 9.92 -10.30
N GLU A 179 -6.38 9.43 -10.39
CA GLU A 179 -7.57 10.15 -9.93
C GLU A 179 -7.67 10.28 -8.40
N HIS A 180 -6.80 9.60 -7.65
CA HIS A 180 -6.74 9.69 -6.19
C HIS A 180 -5.32 9.37 -5.67
N VAL A 181 -5.04 9.78 -4.43
CA VAL A 181 -3.80 9.46 -3.72
C VAL A 181 -3.73 7.96 -3.40
N LEU A 182 -2.53 7.44 -3.16
CA LEU A 182 -2.28 6.01 -2.91
C LEU A 182 -3.00 5.12 -3.94
N PRO A 183 -2.60 5.14 -5.22
CA PRO A 183 -3.29 4.41 -6.30
C PRO A 183 -3.58 2.92 -6.04
N PRO A 184 -2.83 2.19 -5.18
CA PRO A 184 -3.19 0.82 -4.80
C PRO A 184 -4.46 0.69 -3.94
N LEU A 185 -4.92 1.75 -3.25
CA LEU A 185 -6.19 1.75 -2.52
C LEU A 185 -7.37 1.92 -3.46
N GLU A 186 -8.56 1.57 -2.98
CA GLU A 186 -9.81 1.94 -3.64
C GLU A 186 -10.16 3.41 -3.35
N VAL A 187 -10.87 4.06 -4.26
CA VAL A 187 -11.16 5.50 -4.16
C VAL A 187 -11.84 5.87 -2.86
N GLU A 188 -12.77 5.04 -2.36
CA GLU A 188 -13.48 5.28 -1.10
C GLU A 188 -12.58 5.18 0.13
N MET A 189 -11.46 4.46 0.03
CA MET A 189 -10.44 4.39 1.08
C MET A 189 -9.42 5.52 0.92
N ALA A 190 -9.01 5.83 -0.30
CA ALA A 190 -8.10 6.92 -0.63
C ALA A 190 -8.67 8.31 -0.31
N THR A 191 -9.98 8.49 -0.45
CA THR A 191 -10.66 9.75 -0.07
C THR A 191 -10.46 10.10 1.40
N LEU A 192 -10.48 9.09 2.30
CA LEU A 192 -10.22 9.32 3.72
C LEU A 192 -8.79 9.84 3.96
N VAL A 193 -7.84 9.29 3.21
CA VAL A 193 -6.44 9.76 3.23
C VAL A 193 -6.32 11.19 2.69
N THR A 194 -7.00 11.49 1.58
CA THR A 194 -7.03 12.84 0.99
C THR A 194 -7.58 13.87 1.98
N GLN A 195 -8.65 13.52 2.71
CA GLN A 195 -9.23 14.39 3.73
C GLN A 195 -8.25 14.67 4.87
N GLU A 196 -7.50 13.66 5.33
CA GLU A 196 -6.48 13.84 6.37
C GLU A 196 -5.31 14.71 5.88
N LEU A 197 -4.83 14.51 4.65
CA LEU A 197 -3.80 15.36 4.05
C LEU A 197 -4.25 16.83 3.99
N ARG A 198 -5.48 17.07 3.57
CA ARG A 198 -6.06 18.43 3.56
C ARG A 198 -6.19 19.01 4.98
N ALA A 199 -6.53 18.17 5.97
CA ALA A 199 -6.57 18.60 7.37
C ALA A 199 -5.18 18.97 7.93
N LEU A 200 -4.11 18.38 7.39
CA LEU A 200 -2.73 18.77 7.65
C LEU A 200 -2.28 20.04 6.91
N GLY A 201 -3.15 20.64 6.10
CA GLY A 201 -2.85 21.83 5.30
C GLY A 201 -2.20 21.54 3.94
N VAL A 202 -2.18 20.29 3.50
CA VAL A 202 -1.62 19.91 2.19
C VAL A 202 -2.60 20.23 1.06
N CYS A 203 -2.12 20.90 0.02
CA CYS A 203 -2.86 21.10 -1.23
C CYS A 203 -2.71 19.85 -2.11
N VAL A 204 -3.80 19.10 -2.30
CA VAL A 204 -3.78 17.83 -3.07
C VAL A 204 -4.34 18.06 -4.48
N HIS A 205 -3.51 17.77 -5.49
CA HIS A 205 -3.82 17.82 -6.92
C HIS A 205 -3.81 16.40 -7.49
N VAL A 206 -4.96 15.89 -7.88
CA VAL A 206 -5.12 14.55 -8.46
C VAL A 206 -5.64 14.63 -9.90
N GLY A 207 -5.39 13.60 -10.71
CA GLY A 207 -5.75 13.58 -12.13
C GLY A 207 -4.90 14.53 -12.98
N VAL A 208 -3.79 15.02 -12.45
CA VAL A 208 -2.88 15.96 -13.12
C VAL A 208 -1.42 15.51 -12.98
N SER A 209 -0.58 15.90 -13.92
CA SER A 209 0.86 15.61 -13.90
C SER A 209 1.68 16.89 -14.03
N ALA A 210 2.89 16.90 -13.51
CA ALA A 210 3.85 17.94 -13.82
C ALA A 210 4.31 17.80 -15.28
N GLN A 211 4.39 18.91 -15.99
CA GLN A 211 4.86 18.97 -17.39
C GLN A 211 6.26 19.54 -17.50
N SER A 212 6.59 20.53 -16.68
CA SER A 212 7.92 21.15 -16.66
C SER A 212 8.24 21.76 -15.31
N VAL A 213 9.53 21.91 -15.04
CA VAL A 213 10.08 22.73 -13.96
C VAL A 213 10.88 23.86 -14.61
N THR A 214 10.48 25.11 -14.36
CA THR A 214 11.18 26.29 -14.82
C THR A 214 12.03 26.83 -13.68
N HIS A 215 13.33 26.95 -13.93
CA HIS A 215 14.26 27.46 -12.92
C HIS A 215 14.10 28.95 -12.72
N GLY A 216 13.94 29.38 -11.50
CA GLY A 216 13.91 30.78 -11.09
C GLY A 216 15.04 31.16 -10.14
N ASP A 217 15.31 32.44 -9.99
CA ASP A 217 16.40 32.91 -9.11
C ASP A 217 16.11 32.58 -7.63
N ASP A 218 14.90 32.83 -7.16
CA ASP A 218 14.48 32.59 -5.76
C ASP A 218 13.82 31.23 -5.57
N GLN A 219 12.92 30.85 -6.48
CA GLN A 219 12.12 29.61 -6.44
C GLN A 219 11.99 29.06 -7.86
N ASP A 220 11.80 27.75 -7.96
CA ASP A 220 11.38 27.12 -9.21
C ASP A 220 9.87 27.18 -9.38
N CYS A 221 9.41 27.03 -10.62
CA CYS A 221 8.00 26.95 -10.96
C CYS A 221 7.69 25.60 -11.58
N VAL A 222 6.79 24.83 -10.96
CA VAL A 222 6.28 23.56 -11.50
C VAL A 222 4.97 23.83 -12.23
N THR A 223 4.95 23.59 -13.55
CA THR A 223 3.74 23.72 -14.38
C THR A 223 3.04 22.38 -14.48
N LEU A 224 1.75 22.33 -14.14
CA LEU A 224 0.91 21.14 -14.22
C LEU A 224 0.18 21.02 -15.57
N SER A 225 -0.34 19.83 -15.85
CA SER A 225 -1.04 19.52 -17.12
C SER A 225 -2.35 20.28 -17.34
N ASP A 226 -2.95 20.82 -16.28
CA ASP A 226 -4.13 21.69 -16.32
C ASP A 226 -3.80 23.18 -16.43
N GLY A 227 -2.52 23.52 -16.49
CA GLY A 227 -2.01 24.90 -16.57
C GLY A 227 -1.78 25.56 -15.20
N THR A 228 -1.99 24.85 -14.10
CA THR A 228 -1.67 25.37 -12.75
C THR A 228 -0.15 25.52 -12.61
N GLU A 229 0.30 26.62 -12.04
CA GLU A 229 1.69 26.91 -11.73
C GLU A 229 1.91 26.91 -10.22
N LEU A 230 2.90 26.15 -9.75
CA LEU A 230 3.24 25.99 -8.34
C LEU A 230 4.68 26.45 -8.10
N SER A 231 4.87 27.43 -7.21
CA SER A 231 6.20 27.83 -6.76
C SER A 231 6.80 26.79 -5.83
N ALA A 232 8.09 26.53 -5.93
CA ALA A 232 8.77 25.52 -5.13
C ALA A 232 10.21 25.91 -4.73
N ASP A 233 10.47 25.87 -3.43
CA ASP A 233 11.82 25.85 -2.86
C ASP A 233 12.38 24.43 -2.83
N VAL A 234 11.49 23.44 -2.73
CA VAL A 234 11.81 22.01 -2.67
C VAL A 234 10.85 21.24 -3.56
N ILE A 235 11.39 20.42 -4.44
CA ILE A 235 10.62 19.49 -5.29
C ILE A 235 11.07 18.07 -4.97
N VAL A 236 10.14 17.18 -4.60
CA VAL A 236 10.45 15.77 -4.32
C VAL A 236 9.85 14.88 -5.38
N LEU A 237 10.69 14.09 -6.04
CA LEU A 237 10.28 13.08 -7.02
C LEU A 237 10.00 11.75 -6.31
N SER A 238 8.74 11.33 -6.33
CA SER A 238 8.27 10.04 -5.80
C SER A 238 7.37 9.30 -6.81
N THR A 239 7.69 9.46 -8.10
CA THR A 239 6.96 8.92 -9.25
C THR A 239 7.23 7.43 -9.51
N GLY A 240 7.73 6.71 -8.52
CA GLY A 240 8.01 5.29 -8.56
C GLY A 240 9.50 4.95 -8.55
N VAL A 241 9.77 3.65 -8.60
CA VAL A 241 11.12 3.08 -8.65
C VAL A 241 11.21 2.06 -9.78
N HIS A 242 12.38 1.95 -10.39
CA HIS A 242 12.67 0.89 -11.35
C HIS A 242 13.93 0.14 -10.93
N PRO A 243 14.04 -1.17 -11.23
CA PRO A 243 15.21 -1.96 -10.89
C PRO A 243 16.47 -1.46 -11.58
N ASP A 244 17.60 -1.55 -10.88
CA ASP A 244 18.91 -1.29 -11.44
C ASP A 244 19.56 -2.60 -11.87
N ILE A 245 19.24 -3.07 -13.08
CA ILE A 245 19.60 -4.41 -13.56
C ILE A 245 20.32 -4.44 -14.92
N ALA A 246 20.75 -3.30 -15.45
CA ALA A 246 21.40 -3.24 -16.75
C ALA A 246 22.61 -4.20 -16.87
N PHE A 247 23.39 -4.34 -15.80
CA PHE A 247 24.53 -5.27 -15.75
C PHE A 247 24.10 -6.75 -15.79
N ALA A 248 22.92 -7.08 -15.28
CA ALA A 248 22.36 -8.43 -15.32
C ALA A 248 21.77 -8.75 -16.70
N GLU A 249 21.09 -7.80 -17.33
CA GLU A 249 20.59 -7.93 -18.72
C GLU A 249 21.75 -8.11 -19.71
N ALA A 250 22.81 -7.30 -19.56
CA ALA A 250 24.02 -7.41 -20.39
C ALA A 250 24.72 -8.77 -20.22
N ALA A 251 24.57 -9.43 -19.09
CA ALA A 251 25.08 -10.79 -18.83
C ALA A 251 24.18 -11.91 -19.37
N GLY A 252 23.04 -11.57 -20.00
CA GLY A 252 22.08 -12.52 -20.56
C GLY A 252 21.18 -13.20 -19.52
N ILE A 253 21.09 -12.64 -18.33
CA ILE A 253 20.13 -13.13 -17.30
C ILE A 253 18.72 -12.76 -17.74
N GLU A 254 17.80 -13.71 -17.66
CA GLU A 254 16.43 -13.55 -18.11
C GLU A 254 15.68 -12.49 -17.28
N THR A 255 15.05 -11.55 -17.98
CA THR A 255 14.26 -10.48 -17.40
C THR A 255 12.86 -10.38 -18.00
N LYS A 256 11.91 -9.77 -17.28
CA LYS A 256 10.57 -9.46 -17.78
C LYS A 256 10.15 -8.11 -17.21
N ARG A 257 9.75 -7.18 -18.07
CA ARG A 257 9.35 -5.82 -17.69
C ARG A 257 10.39 -5.07 -16.84
N GLY A 258 11.69 -5.30 -17.07
CA GLY A 258 12.77 -4.67 -16.30
C GLY A 258 13.03 -5.31 -14.92
N TYR A 259 12.55 -6.53 -14.66
CA TYR A 259 12.82 -7.27 -13.42
C TYR A 259 13.53 -8.59 -13.72
N ILE A 260 14.47 -8.98 -12.87
CA ILE A 260 15.14 -10.29 -12.96
C ILE A 260 14.11 -11.38 -12.63
N LEU A 261 13.96 -12.34 -13.54
CA LEU A 261 13.08 -13.49 -13.32
C LEU A 261 13.75 -14.54 -12.43
N VAL A 262 13.03 -14.94 -11.37
CA VAL A 262 13.51 -15.95 -10.43
C VAL A 262 12.50 -17.08 -10.27
N ASP A 263 13.01 -18.27 -9.94
CA ASP A 263 12.19 -19.39 -9.50
C ASP A 263 11.78 -19.25 -8.02
N GLU A 264 11.09 -20.25 -7.49
CA GLU A 264 10.64 -20.32 -6.11
C GLU A 264 11.77 -20.39 -5.05
N HIS A 265 13.01 -20.57 -5.48
CA HIS A 265 14.20 -20.57 -4.62
C HIS A 265 15.12 -19.37 -4.88
N GLY A 266 14.66 -18.41 -5.70
CA GLY A 266 15.42 -17.23 -6.06
C GLY A 266 16.52 -17.47 -7.11
N ARG A 267 16.53 -18.63 -7.81
CA ARG A 267 17.47 -18.91 -8.88
C ARG A 267 17.09 -18.13 -10.13
N THR A 268 18.08 -17.56 -10.79
CA THR A 268 17.92 -16.91 -12.09
C THR A 268 18.01 -17.93 -13.24
N SER A 269 18.08 -17.45 -14.49
CA SER A 269 18.35 -18.29 -15.66
C SER A 269 19.81 -18.72 -15.78
N ALA A 270 20.72 -18.11 -15.03
CA ALA A 270 22.16 -18.41 -15.05
C ALA A 270 22.55 -19.26 -13.84
N ASP A 271 23.36 -20.28 -14.09
CA ASP A 271 23.79 -21.21 -13.04
C ASP A 271 24.63 -20.51 -11.96
N GLY A 272 24.41 -20.89 -10.69
CA GLY A 272 25.08 -20.28 -9.54
C GLY A 272 24.68 -18.84 -9.24
N ILE A 273 23.72 -18.24 -9.97
CA ILE A 273 23.26 -16.87 -9.78
C ILE A 273 21.82 -16.83 -9.25
N TYR A 274 21.66 -16.16 -8.13
CA TYR A 274 20.40 -15.95 -7.43
C TYR A 274 20.06 -14.47 -7.42
N ALA A 275 18.77 -14.13 -7.28
CA ALA A 275 18.36 -12.75 -7.09
C ALA A 275 17.22 -12.62 -6.07
N VAL A 276 17.16 -11.49 -5.37
CA VAL A 276 16.16 -11.21 -4.33
C VAL A 276 15.91 -9.72 -4.13
N GLY A 277 14.72 -9.37 -3.65
CA GLY A 277 14.32 -8.00 -3.33
C GLY A 277 13.67 -7.26 -4.49
N ASP A 278 13.70 -5.93 -4.42
CA ASP A 278 12.91 -5.05 -5.28
C ASP A 278 13.21 -5.20 -6.79
N ALA A 279 14.36 -5.74 -7.15
CA ALA A 279 14.78 -5.97 -8.53
C ALA A 279 14.24 -7.27 -9.14
N THR A 280 13.46 -8.06 -8.39
CA THR A 280 13.06 -9.41 -8.82
C THR A 280 11.56 -9.56 -9.04
N MET A 281 11.20 -10.50 -9.89
CA MET A 281 9.84 -10.99 -10.09
C MET A 281 9.86 -12.52 -10.24
N GLY A 282 8.95 -13.20 -9.56
CA GLY A 282 8.77 -14.65 -9.73
C GLY A 282 8.31 -14.97 -11.16
N ARG A 283 8.77 -16.11 -11.74
CA ARG A 283 8.43 -16.52 -13.12
C ARG A 283 6.93 -16.64 -13.35
N ASP A 284 6.21 -17.09 -12.32
CA ASP A 284 4.75 -17.30 -12.36
C ASP A 284 3.96 -16.05 -11.90
N HIS A 285 4.64 -14.92 -11.71
CA HIS A 285 4.00 -13.69 -11.27
C HIS A 285 3.93 -12.65 -12.39
N ASP A 286 2.85 -11.88 -12.40
CA ASP A 286 2.66 -10.77 -13.33
C ASP A 286 3.00 -9.39 -12.73
N ARG A 287 3.26 -9.35 -11.42
CA ARG A 287 3.55 -8.10 -10.69
C ARG A 287 4.74 -8.27 -9.76
N PRO A 288 5.68 -7.32 -9.78
CA PRO A 288 6.72 -7.23 -8.77
C PRO A 288 6.14 -6.73 -7.45
N VAL A 289 6.80 -7.02 -6.34
CA VAL A 289 6.47 -6.47 -5.02
C VAL A 289 7.73 -5.93 -4.36
N ALA A 290 7.93 -4.64 -4.49
CA ALA A 290 9.06 -3.91 -3.92
C ALA A 290 8.75 -3.50 -2.48
N LEU A 291 8.91 -4.42 -1.53
CA LEU A 291 8.69 -4.23 -0.10
C LEU A 291 9.81 -4.87 0.72
N ALA A 292 10.23 -4.20 1.78
CA ALA A 292 11.31 -4.64 2.67
C ALA A 292 11.03 -6.01 3.33
N GLY A 293 9.78 -6.29 3.70
CA GLY A 293 9.39 -7.56 4.30
C GLY A 293 9.66 -8.77 3.39
N PRO A 294 9.11 -8.82 2.16
CA PRO A 294 9.44 -9.83 1.16
C PRO A 294 10.93 -9.92 0.84
N ALA A 295 11.63 -8.79 0.66
CA ALA A 295 13.07 -8.75 0.39
C ALA A 295 13.87 -9.43 1.51
N ASN A 296 13.60 -9.11 2.77
CA ASN A 296 14.25 -9.72 3.94
C ASN A 296 14.01 -11.22 4.03
N ARG A 297 12.74 -11.65 3.91
CA ARG A 297 12.40 -13.08 3.97
C ARG A 297 12.98 -13.85 2.79
N GLY A 298 12.92 -13.25 1.58
CA GLY A 298 13.50 -13.83 0.36
C GLY A 298 15.01 -14.03 0.50
N GLY A 299 15.76 -13.04 0.99
CA GLY A 299 17.20 -13.16 1.24
C GLY A 299 17.55 -14.33 2.14
N ARG A 300 16.79 -14.51 3.23
CA ARG A 300 16.96 -15.66 4.12
C ARG A 300 16.74 -17.00 3.39
N LEU A 301 15.70 -17.10 2.57
CA LEU A 301 15.35 -18.34 1.87
C LEU A 301 16.32 -18.66 0.72
N VAL A 302 16.82 -17.65 0.01
CA VAL A 302 17.90 -17.79 -0.97
C VAL A 302 19.17 -18.36 -0.30
N ALA A 303 19.53 -17.84 0.85
CA ALA A 303 20.67 -18.35 1.61
C ALA A 303 20.49 -19.81 2.03
N ASP A 304 19.28 -20.20 2.45
CA ASP A 304 18.98 -21.60 2.77
C ASP A 304 19.08 -22.48 1.50
N ALA A 305 18.60 -22.03 0.34
CA ALA A 305 18.69 -22.75 -0.92
C ALA A 305 20.13 -22.95 -1.41
N ILE A 306 20.99 -21.93 -1.25
CA ILE A 306 22.44 -22.05 -1.55
C ILE A 306 23.11 -23.06 -0.62
N ALA A 307 22.87 -22.97 0.69
CA ALA A 307 23.47 -23.88 1.64
C ALA A 307 23.06 -25.34 1.42
N ASP A 308 21.78 -25.56 1.09
CA ASP A 308 21.28 -26.90 0.75
C ASP A 308 21.93 -27.46 -0.52
N ALA A 309 22.08 -26.62 -1.57
CA ALA A 309 22.74 -27.04 -2.80
C ALA A 309 24.20 -27.50 -2.56
N GLU A 310 24.93 -26.78 -1.71
CA GLU A 310 26.30 -27.14 -1.33
C GLU A 310 26.40 -28.38 -0.45
N GLN A 311 25.41 -28.61 0.39
CA GLN A 311 25.38 -29.75 1.33
C GLN A 311 24.72 -31.01 0.73
N GLY A 312 24.16 -30.91 -0.47
CA GLY A 312 23.38 -31.98 -1.09
C GLY A 312 22.06 -32.24 -0.37
N GLU A 313 21.51 -31.23 0.30
CA GLU A 313 20.23 -31.29 1.02
C GLU A 313 19.10 -30.71 0.15
N ALA A 314 17.84 -30.92 0.57
CA ALA A 314 16.66 -30.39 -0.08
C ALA A 314 15.64 -29.95 0.99
N THR A 315 16.08 -29.15 1.96
CA THR A 315 15.27 -28.71 3.10
C THR A 315 14.82 -27.24 2.98
N ALA A 316 15.38 -26.49 2.02
CA ALA A 316 15.04 -25.09 1.79
C ALA A 316 13.59 -24.95 1.35
N ARG A 317 12.85 -24.11 2.08
CA ARG A 317 11.47 -23.81 1.75
C ARG A 317 11.40 -22.86 0.56
N PRO A 318 10.39 -22.97 -0.30
CA PRO A 318 10.17 -22.00 -1.38
C PRO A 318 9.90 -20.60 -0.82
N ILE A 319 10.27 -19.59 -1.60
CA ILE A 319 9.91 -18.19 -1.36
C ILE A 319 8.41 -18.07 -1.63
N PRO A 320 7.60 -17.72 -0.63
CA PRO A 320 6.16 -17.61 -0.84
C PRO A 320 5.84 -16.39 -1.69
N SER A 321 4.84 -16.51 -2.57
CA SER A 321 4.30 -15.38 -3.32
C SER A 321 3.93 -14.24 -2.37
N PRO A 322 4.42 -13.02 -2.60
CA PRO A 322 4.08 -11.89 -1.74
C PRO A 322 2.61 -11.48 -1.91
N GLN A 323 1.98 -11.08 -0.81
CA GLN A 323 0.59 -10.61 -0.78
C GLN A 323 0.48 -9.09 -0.93
N ALA A 324 1.59 -8.40 -1.15
CA ALA A 324 1.65 -6.94 -1.22
C ALA A 324 1.04 -6.23 0.02
N THR A 325 1.23 -6.82 1.21
CA THR A 325 0.76 -6.21 2.45
C THR A 325 1.61 -4.97 2.75
N ALA A 326 0.96 -3.82 2.79
CA ALA A 326 1.59 -2.51 2.97
C ALA A 326 0.78 -1.65 3.95
N ILE A 327 1.46 -0.74 4.61
CA ILE A 327 0.88 0.18 5.59
C ILE A 327 1.62 1.51 5.56
N VAL A 328 0.88 2.60 5.77
CA VAL A 328 1.44 3.96 5.89
C VAL A 328 0.66 4.74 6.93
N ARG A 329 1.37 5.59 7.68
CA ARG A 329 0.77 6.59 8.56
C ARG A 329 0.61 7.91 7.80
N ILE A 330 -0.48 8.61 8.03
CA ILE A 330 -0.77 9.94 7.51
C ILE A 330 -1.42 10.74 8.63
N GLY A 331 -0.70 11.66 9.23
CA GLY A 331 -1.20 12.45 10.36
C GLY A 331 -1.71 11.57 11.51
N SER A 332 -3.01 11.69 11.77
CA SER A 332 -3.70 10.88 12.77
C SER A 332 -4.26 9.56 12.21
N LEU A 333 -4.19 9.32 10.91
CA LEU A 333 -4.71 8.12 10.27
C LEU A 333 -3.59 7.13 9.92
N THR A 334 -4.00 5.89 9.77
CA THR A 334 -3.23 4.79 9.18
C THR A 334 -4.03 4.22 8.03
N ALA A 335 -3.38 3.99 6.89
CA ALA A 335 -3.94 3.27 5.75
C ALA A 335 -3.13 2.01 5.49
N ALA A 336 -3.78 0.88 5.29
CA ALA A 336 -3.13 -0.40 5.04
C ALA A 336 -3.91 -1.24 4.04
N MET A 337 -3.18 -2.14 3.37
CA MET A 337 -3.76 -3.05 2.38
C MET A 337 -3.07 -4.41 2.36
N THR A 338 -3.75 -5.42 1.83
CA THR A 338 -3.19 -6.74 1.51
C THR A 338 -3.93 -7.36 0.34
N GLY A 339 -3.26 -8.12 -0.51
CA GLY A 339 -3.85 -8.80 -1.66
C GLY A 339 -4.12 -7.90 -2.86
N ALA A 340 -5.10 -8.27 -3.67
CA ALA A 340 -5.46 -7.60 -4.90
C ALA A 340 -6.44 -6.45 -4.65
N ASN A 341 -6.32 -5.38 -5.43
CA ASN A 341 -7.30 -4.31 -5.52
C ASN A 341 -8.27 -4.57 -6.69
N ARG A 342 -9.32 -3.75 -6.81
CA ARG A 342 -10.36 -3.81 -7.85
C ARG A 342 -9.75 -3.82 -9.25
N GLN A 343 -8.82 -2.90 -9.51
CA GLN A 343 -8.12 -2.83 -10.81
C GLN A 343 -7.42 -4.15 -11.19
N ALA A 344 -6.78 -4.80 -10.22
CA ALA A 344 -6.09 -6.07 -10.45
C ALA A 344 -7.06 -7.23 -10.69
N LEU A 345 -8.16 -7.25 -9.94
CA LEU A 345 -9.20 -8.29 -10.08
C LEU A 345 -9.93 -8.17 -11.41
N ASP A 346 -10.29 -6.95 -11.82
CA ASP A 346 -10.95 -6.68 -13.10
C ASP A 346 -10.02 -7.04 -14.27
N ALA A 347 -8.74 -6.66 -14.20
CA ALA A 347 -7.76 -6.99 -15.22
C ALA A 347 -7.52 -8.51 -15.37
N SER A 348 -7.70 -9.28 -14.29
CA SER A 348 -7.59 -10.75 -14.32
C SER A 348 -8.90 -11.46 -14.70
N GLY A 349 -10.01 -10.73 -14.81
CA GLY A 349 -11.34 -11.30 -15.04
C GLY A 349 -11.85 -12.15 -13.86
N THR A 350 -11.34 -11.91 -12.66
CA THR A 350 -11.76 -12.62 -11.45
C THR A 350 -13.14 -12.13 -11.00
N GLU A 351 -14.09 -13.04 -10.84
CA GLU A 351 -15.41 -12.71 -10.29
C GLU A 351 -15.33 -12.53 -8.77
N TYR A 352 -15.83 -11.40 -8.28
CA TYR A 352 -15.80 -11.05 -6.85
C TYR A 352 -16.95 -10.12 -6.47
N PHE A 353 -17.14 -9.96 -5.18
CA PHE A 353 -17.94 -8.89 -4.59
C PHE A 353 -17.14 -8.17 -3.51
N THR A 354 -17.55 -6.95 -3.19
CA THR A 354 -16.86 -6.12 -2.19
C THR A 354 -17.77 -5.87 -1.01
N VAL A 355 -17.24 -6.09 0.20
CA VAL A 355 -17.92 -5.74 1.45
C VAL A 355 -17.21 -4.57 2.12
N HIS A 356 -18.00 -3.65 2.68
CA HIS A 356 -17.53 -2.51 3.45
C HIS A 356 -18.08 -2.58 4.87
N THR A 357 -17.22 -2.39 5.85
CA THR A 357 -17.61 -2.32 7.27
C THR A 357 -16.98 -1.10 7.93
N HIS A 358 -17.75 -0.44 8.77
CA HIS A 358 -17.34 0.72 9.55
C HIS A 358 -17.65 0.43 11.02
N ALA A 359 -16.66 -0.04 11.74
CA ALA A 359 -16.81 -0.42 13.14
C ALA A 359 -15.75 0.28 13.99
N ASN A 360 -15.98 0.47 15.26
CA ASN A 360 -14.96 1.04 16.15
C ASN A 360 -13.82 0.05 16.36
N GLN A 361 -12.61 0.55 16.55
CA GLN A 361 -11.42 -0.27 16.81
C GLN A 361 -11.50 -0.99 18.18
N HIS A 362 -12.26 -0.44 19.14
CA HIS A 362 -12.56 -1.07 20.43
C HIS A 362 -14.02 -0.77 20.86
N ALA A 363 -14.41 -1.22 22.04
CA ALA A 363 -15.77 -1.08 22.56
C ALA A 363 -16.21 0.40 22.60
N GLY A 364 -17.33 0.73 21.95
CA GLY A 364 -17.81 2.10 21.79
C GLY A 364 -18.17 2.83 23.09
N TYR A 365 -18.41 2.08 24.18
CA TYR A 365 -18.63 2.65 25.52
C TYR A 365 -17.32 2.98 26.25
N PHE A 366 -16.17 2.51 25.75
CA PHE A 366 -14.87 2.83 26.33
C PHE A 366 -14.33 4.13 25.68
N PRO A 367 -13.73 5.05 26.45
CA PRO A 367 -13.27 6.33 25.95
C PRO A 367 -12.25 6.20 24.81
N GLY A 368 -12.33 7.08 23.82
CA GLY A 368 -11.40 7.14 22.71
C GLY A 368 -11.72 6.20 21.55
N ALA A 369 -12.90 5.58 21.51
CA ALA A 369 -13.32 4.75 20.40
C ALA A 369 -13.39 5.55 19.10
N LYS A 370 -12.68 5.05 18.07
CA LYS A 370 -12.62 5.63 16.72
C LYS A 370 -12.97 4.59 15.66
N PRO A 371 -13.53 4.97 14.54
CA PRO A 371 -13.87 4.01 13.48
C PRO A 371 -12.62 3.45 12.81
N VAL A 372 -12.72 2.17 12.44
CA VAL A 372 -11.87 1.51 11.44
C VAL A 372 -12.77 1.18 10.26
N HIS A 373 -12.40 1.66 9.09
CA HIS A 373 -13.05 1.37 7.83
C HIS A 373 -12.33 0.19 7.19
N ILE A 374 -13.05 -0.89 6.90
CA ILE A 374 -12.50 -2.08 6.22
C ILE A 374 -13.28 -2.31 4.94
N LEU A 375 -12.55 -2.49 3.86
CA LEU A 375 -13.02 -2.97 2.58
C LEU A 375 -12.38 -4.34 2.32
N MET A 376 -13.17 -5.33 1.86
CA MET A 376 -12.65 -6.65 1.52
C MET A 376 -13.27 -7.17 0.22
N HIS A 377 -12.44 -7.59 -0.70
CA HIS A 377 -12.82 -8.29 -1.93
C HIS A 377 -12.89 -9.78 -1.69
N VAL A 378 -14.01 -10.37 -2.04
CA VAL A 378 -14.30 -11.79 -1.80
C VAL A 378 -14.71 -12.46 -3.10
N GLY A 379 -14.04 -13.54 -3.46
CA GLY A 379 -14.39 -14.36 -4.61
C GLY A 379 -15.72 -15.11 -4.41
N THR A 380 -16.35 -15.52 -5.48
CA THR A 380 -17.64 -16.25 -5.46
C THR A 380 -17.59 -17.56 -4.67
N GLY A 381 -16.40 -18.16 -4.51
CA GLY A 381 -16.14 -19.33 -3.65
C GLY A 381 -15.79 -19.00 -2.21
N GLY A 382 -15.85 -17.72 -1.80
CA GLY A 382 -15.54 -17.24 -0.46
C GLY A 382 -14.06 -16.95 -0.18
N GLN A 383 -13.19 -17.01 -1.20
CA GLN A 383 -11.76 -16.68 -1.05
C GLN A 383 -11.60 -15.20 -0.72
N ILE A 384 -10.73 -14.87 0.22
CA ILE A 384 -10.30 -13.50 0.50
C ILE A 384 -9.28 -13.12 -0.57
N LEU A 385 -9.63 -12.21 -1.47
CA LEU A 385 -8.79 -11.80 -2.60
C LEU A 385 -7.94 -10.58 -2.28
N GLY A 386 -8.45 -9.70 -1.45
CA GLY A 386 -7.76 -8.51 -0.99
C GLY A 386 -8.56 -7.77 0.07
N ALA A 387 -7.88 -6.95 0.85
CA ALA A 387 -8.52 -6.10 1.83
C ALA A 387 -7.74 -4.79 2.02
N GLN A 388 -8.46 -3.75 2.42
CA GLN A 388 -7.92 -2.44 2.76
C GLN A 388 -8.54 -1.97 4.07
N ALA A 389 -7.79 -1.24 4.85
CA ALA A 389 -8.28 -0.65 6.08
C ALA A 389 -7.72 0.75 6.29
N VAL A 390 -8.57 1.68 6.72
CA VAL A 390 -8.20 3.05 7.08
C VAL A 390 -8.84 3.42 8.42
N GLY A 391 -8.10 4.08 9.29
CA GLY A 391 -8.59 4.51 10.58
C GLY A 391 -7.48 5.12 11.44
N ALA A 392 -7.86 5.71 12.57
CA ALA A 392 -6.91 6.37 13.45
C ALA A 392 -6.15 5.39 14.37
N ASP A 393 -6.67 4.18 14.58
CA ASP A 393 -6.06 3.20 15.48
C ASP A 393 -6.51 1.78 15.12
N GLY A 394 -5.64 0.78 15.34
CA GLY A 394 -5.92 -0.65 15.18
C GLY A 394 -6.12 -1.14 13.75
N VAL A 395 -5.69 -0.38 12.74
CA VAL A 395 -5.67 -0.75 11.33
C VAL A 395 -4.66 -1.86 11.09
N ASP A 396 -3.43 -1.70 11.61
CA ASP A 396 -2.32 -2.64 11.54
C ASP A 396 -2.73 -4.05 11.97
N ARG A 397 -3.35 -4.15 13.16
CA ARG A 397 -3.84 -5.41 13.71
C ARG A 397 -4.84 -6.10 12.78
N ARG A 398 -5.80 -5.35 12.21
CA ARG A 398 -6.88 -5.94 11.38
C ARG A 398 -6.36 -6.40 10.03
N ILE A 399 -5.50 -5.61 9.41
CA ILE A 399 -4.86 -6.00 8.15
C ILE A 399 -3.96 -7.23 8.35
N ASP A 400 -3.20 -7.31 9.44
CA ASP A 400 -2.35 -8.47 9.72
C ASP A 400 -3.16 -9.75 9.96
N VAL A 401 -4.30 -9.66 10.64
CA VAL A 401 -5.21 -10.81 10.80
C VAL A 401 -5.75 -11.26 9.44
N ILE A 402 -6.23 -10.35 8.60
CA ILE A 402 -6.75 -10.69 7.27
C ILE A 402 -5.63 -11.25 6.37
N ALA A 403 -4.45 -10.63 6.36
CA ALA A 403 -3.29 -11.12 5.60
C ALA A 403 -2.86 -12.53 6.05
N THR A 404 -2.92 -12.80 7.34
CA THR A 404 -2.64 -14.14 7.91
C THR A 404 -3.71 -15.15 7.47
N ALA A 405 -4.99 -14.78 7.52
CA ALA A 405 -6.08 -15.62 7.05
C ALA A 405 -5.93 -15.95 5.56
N MET A 406 -5.62 -14.95 4.72
CA MET A 406 -5.33 -15.14 3.30
C MET A 406 -4.16 -16.11 3.08
N ARG A 407 -3.07 -15.92 3.82
CA ARG A 407 -1.88 -16.80 3.74
C ARG A 407 -2.18 -18.24 4.13
N ALA A 408 -3.06 -18.43 5.09
CA ALA A 408 -3.51 -19.74 5.55
C ALA A 408 -4.55 -20.39 4.62
N GLY A 409 -5.05 -19.67 3.60
CA GLY A 409 -6.09 -20.14 2.69
C GLY A 409 -7.48 -20.18 3.33
N LEU A 410 -7.69 -19.42 4.41
CA LEU A 410 -9.01 -19.27 5.04
C LEU A 410 -9.96 -18.52 4.11
N LYS A 411 -11.24 -18.83 4.22
CA LYS A 411 -12.31 -18.12 3.53
C LYS A 411 -12.81 -16.93 4.34
N ALA A 412 -13.52 -16.02 3.68
CA ALA A 412 -14.14 -14.88 4.34
C ALA A 412 -15.11 -15.30 5.46
N THR A 413 -15.77 -16.44 5.30
CA THR A 413 -16.66 -17.02 6.33
C THR A 413 -15.90 -17.49 7.58
N ASP A 414 -14.66 -17.94 7.45
CA ASP A 414 -13.85 -18.41 8.58
C ASP A 414 -13.45 -17.26 9.50
N LEU A 415 -13.47 -16.02 9.00
CA LEU A 415 -13.20 -14.83 9.80
C LEU A 415 -14.23 -14.64 10.94
N ILE A 416 -15.43 -15.20 10.82
CA ILE A 416 -16.49 -15.13 11.83
C ILE A 416 -16.03 -15.79 13.13
N ASP A 417 -15.35 -16.93 13.00
CA ASP A 417 -15.01 -17.84 14.10
C ASP A 417 -13.60 -17.58 14.67
N LEU A 418 -12.89 -16.55 14.16
CA LEU A 418 -11.60 -16.20 14.72
C LEU A 418 -11.74 -15.73 16.17
N ASP A 419 -11.08 -16.43 17.08
CA ASP A 419 -11.01 -16.08 18.50
C ASP A 419 -9.94 -15.01 18.72
N LEU A 420 -10.35 -13.75 18.55
CA LEU A 420 -9.47 -12.59 18.64
C LEU A 420 -9.46 -12.01 20.05
N ALA A 421 -8.28 -11.56 20.50
CA ALA A 421 -8.12 -11.01 21.84
C ALA A 421 -9.04 -9.80 22.08
N TYR A 422 -9.84 -9.87 23.15
CA TYR A 422 -10.80 -8.85 23.52
C TYR A 422 -10.67 -8.43 24.99
N ALA A 423 -10.61 -7.14 25.18
CA ALA A 423 -11.02 -6.41 26.37
C ALA A 423 -11.40 -4.99 25.90
N PRO A 424 -12.24 -4.23 26.65
CA PRO A 424 -12.78 -2.94 26.19
C PRO A 424 -11.76 -1.95 25.63
N PRO A 425 -10.53 -1.81 26.17
CA PRO A 425 -9.53 -0.90 25.60
C PRO A 425 -8.90 -1.37 24.29
N TYR A 426 -8.98 -2.66 23.94
CA TYR A 426 -8.23 -3.27 22.83
C TYR A 426 -9.09 -3.69 21.64
N GLY A 427 -10.39 -3.92 21.84
CA GLY A 427 -11.23 -4.44 20.78
C GLY A 427 -12.70 -4.43 21.13
N GLN A 428 -13.47 -5.17 20.35
CA GLN A 428 -14.88 -5.47 20.57
C GLN A 428 -15.07 -6.97 20.64
N ALA A 429 -16.14 -7.43 21.33
CA ALA A 429 -16.49 -8.86 21.36
C ALA A 429 -16.79 -9.43 19.96
N LYS A 430 -17.24 -8.57 19.05
CA LYS A 430 -17.28 -8.81 17.60
C LYS A 430 -16.28 -7.86 16.97
N ASP A 431 -15.03 -8.33 16.78
CA ASP A 431 -14.00 -7.49 16.17
C ASP A 431 -14.42 -7.05 14.75
N PRO A 432 -13.99 -5.89 14.25
CA PRO A 432 -14.23 -5.47 12.87
C PRO A 432 -13.95 -6.57 11.83
N VAL A 433 -12.93 -7.41 12.03
CA VAL A 433 -12.63 -8.56 11.16
C VAL A 433 -13.75 -9.60 11.19
N ASN A 434 -14.24 -9.97 12.39
CA ASN A 434 -15.38 -10.90 12.50
C ASN A 434 -16.64 -10.31 11.84
N GLN A 435 -16.91 -9.01 12.04
CA GLN A 435 -18.06 -8.34 11.40
C GLN A 435 -17.95 -8.35 9.87
N THR A 436 -16.76 -8.11 9.31
CA THR A 436 -16.52 -8.20 7.86
C THR A 436 -16.81 -9.61 7.34
N GLY A 437 -16.37 -10.64 8.05
CA GLY A 437 -16.70 -12.03 7.76
C GLY A 437 -18.20 -12.31 7.79
N MET A 438 -18.93 -11.76 8.79
CA MET A 438 -20.40 -11.91 8.88
C MET A 438 -21.14 -11.29 7.70
N VAL A 439 -20.71 -10.10 7.24
CA VAL A 439 -21.31 -9.47 6.05
C VAL A 439 -21.04 -10.31 4.81
N ALA A 440 -19.80 -10.78 4.62
CA ALA A 440 -19.44 -11.64 3.49
C ALA A 440 -20.23 -12.96 3.51
N HIS A 441 -20.42 -13.56 4.67
CA HIS A 441 -21.24 -14.77 4.83
C HIS A 441 -22.70 -14.56 4.36
N ASN A 442 -23.32 -13.46 4.79
CA ASN A 442 -24.70 -13.15 4.38
C ASN A 442 -24.83 -13.00 2.86
N VAL A 443 -23.79 -12.49 2.17
CA VAL A 443 -23.77 -12.41 0.71
C VAL A 443 -23.61 -13.80 0.09
N LEU A 444 -22.65 -14.58 0.57
CA LEU A 444 -22.36 -15.94 0.04
C LEU A 444 -23.53 -16.90 0.21
N THR A 445 -24.34 -16.74 1.26
CA THR A 445 -25.54 -17.55 1.50
C THR A 445 -26.79 -17.04 0.76
N GLY A 446 -26.69 -15.90 0.04
CA GLY A 446 -27.82 -15.28 -0.66
C GLY A 446 -28.83 -14.59 0.25
N GLU A 447 -28.52 -14.47 1.54
CA GLU A 447 -29.36 -13.73 2.49
C GLU A 447 -29.29 -12.23 2.28
N LEU A 448 -28.18 -11.72 1.73
CA LEU A 448 -27.92 -10.32 1.46
C LEU A 448 -27.52 -10.13 -0.01
N ILE A 449 -28.15 -9.17 -0.68
CA ILE A 449 -27.73 -8.67 -2.00
C ILE A 449 -27.18 -7.27 -1.78
N LEU A 450 -25.91 -7.07 -2.09
CA LEU A 450 -25.25 -5.76 -1.98
C LEU A 450 -25.33 -4.97 -3.28
N THR A 451 -25.47 -3.66 -3.14
CA THR A 451 -25.16 -2.66 -4.16
C THR A 451 -23.86 -1.96 -3.74
N GLY A 452 -22.86 -1.93 -4.60
CA GLY A 452 -21.65 -1.15 -4.39
C GLY A 452 -21.92 0.36 -4.54
N PRO A 453 -21.07 1.23 -3.96
CA PRO A 453 -21.22 2.68 -4.12
C PRO A 453 -21.08 3.12 -5.58
N GLU A 454 -20.29 2.42 -6.39
CA GLU A 454 -20.08 2.64 -7.82
C GLU A 454 -21.32 2.39 -8.66
N ALA A 455 -22.21 1.53 -8.19
CA ALA A 455 -23.44 1.16 -8.88
C ALA A 455 -24.65 2.03 -8.50
N LEU A 456 -24.52 2.87 -7.45
CA LEU A 456 -25.61 3.71 -6.97
C LEU A 456 -25.66 5.01 -7.78
N THR A 457 -26.68 5.19 -8.60
CA THR A 457 -26.94 6.41 -9.38
C THR A 457 -27.98 7.32 -8.72
N GLU A 458 -28.05 8.58 -9.11
CA GLU A 458 -28.95 9.60 -8.52
C GLU A 458 -30.43 9.30 -8.73
N ASP A 459 -30.78 8.59 -9.79
CA ASP A 459 -32.15 8.19 -10.14
C ASP A 459 -32.59 6.90 -9.46
N MET A 460 -31.66 6.13 -8.85
CA MET A 460 -32.03 4.92 -8.12
C MET A 460 -32.91 5.21 -6.90
N PRO A 461 -34.00 4.45 -6.70
CA PRO A 461 -34.83 4.61 -5.52
C PRO A 461 -34.12 4.07 -4.26
N VAL A 462 -34.07 4.87 -3.21
CA VAL A 462 -33.38 4.56 -1.94
C VAL A 462 -34.35 4.64 -0.77
N LEU A 463 -34.43 3.58 0.02
CA LEU A 463 -35.05 3.60 1.35
C LEU A 463 -34.00 3.92 2.41
N ASP A 464 -33.97 5.17 2.87
CA ASP A 464 -33.05 5.60 3.92
C ASP A 464 -33.66 5.34 5.29
N VAL A 465 -33.04 4.43 6.04
CA VAL A 465 -33.53 4.02 7.36
C VAL A 465 -32.82 4.73 8.53
N ARG A 466 -32.15 5.83 8.26
CA ARG A 466 -31.56 6.71 9.28
C ARG A 466 -32.63 7.54 9.98
N THR A 467 -32.24 8.21 11.04
CA THR A 467 -33.11 9.19 11.70
C THR A 467 -33.40 10.39 10.79
N VAL A 468 -34.50 11.10 11.06
CA VAL A 468 -34.89 12.29 10.28
C VAL A 468 -33.78 13.36 10.27
N GLY A 469 -33.08 13.53 11.39
CA GLY A 469 -31.97 14.50 11.47
C GLY A 469 -30.75 14.08 10.64
N GLU A 470 -30.39 12.80 10.61
CA GLU A 470 -29.32 12.27 9.75
C GLU A 470 -29.68 12.36 8.26
N TYR A 471 -30.95 12.15 7.93
CA TYR A 471 -31.47 12.30 6.58
C TYR A 471 -31.38 13.75 6.10
N ALA A 472 -31.83 14.69 6.93
CA ALA A 472 -31.77 16.12 6.63
C ALA A 472 -30.33 16.65 6.44
N ALA A 473 -29.34 16.00 7.06
CA ALA A 473 -27.92 16.34 6.92
C ALA A 473 -27.28 15.82 5.61
N GLY A 474 -28.08 15.29 4.68
CA GLY A 474 -27.67 14.85 3.36
C GLY A 474 -28.17 13.44 3.03
N HIS A 475 -28.88 13.30 1.89
CA HIS A 475 -29.51 12.07 1.44
C HIS A 475 -29.53 11.99 -0.08
N MET A 476 -29.83 10.80 -0.63
CA MET A 476 -29.96 10.62 -2.07
C MET A 476 -31.23 11.33 -2.60
N PRO A 477 -31.18 11.95 -3.80
CA PRO A 477 -32.30 12.74 -4.35
C PRO A 477 -33.61 11.95 -4.41
N ASN A 478 -33.55 10.68 -4.86
CA ASN A 478 -34.73 9.82 -5.03
C ASN A 478 -34.91 8.87 -3.84
N SER A 479 -35.02 9.42 -2.62
CA SER A 479 -35.08 8.61 -1.43
C SER A 479 -36.32 8.84 -0.55
N LEU A 480 -36.82 7.75 0.04
CA LEU A 480 -37.84 7.73 1.08
C LEU A 480 -37.18 7.55 2.44
N ASN A 481 -37.45 8.43 3.40
CA ASN A 481 -36.93 8.26 4.76
C ASN A 481 -37.97 7.67 5.72
N ILE A 482 -37.65 6.46 6.21
CA ILE A 482 -38.39 5.83 7.31
C ILE A 482 -37.36 5.24 8.29
N PRO A 483 -37.21 5.83 9.49
CA PRO A 483 -36.27 5.30 10.48
C PRO A 483 -36.51 3.81 10.77
N HIS A 484 -35.44 3.01 10.84
CA HIS A 484 -35.52 1.54 10.99
C HIS A 484 -36.38 1.08 12.18
N THR A 485 -36.49 1.90 13.23
CA THR A 485 -37.33 1.62 14.40
C THR A 485 -38.84 1.74 14.12
N GLN A 486 -39.21 2.48 13.09
CA GLN A 486 -40.60 2.71 12.66
C GLN A 486 -40.99 1.87 11.45
N LEU A 487 -40.01 1.24 10.78
CA LEU A 487 -40.21 0.63 9.47
C LEU A 487 -41.27 -0.51 9.48
N ARG A 488 -41.33 -1.28 10.56
CA ARG A 488 -42.32 -2.38 10.68
C ARG A 488 -43.77 -1.88 10.70
N ASP A 489 -44.00 -0.72 11.29
CA ASP A 489 -45.33 -0.12 11.42
C ASP A 489 -45.71 0.72 10.21
N ARG A 490 -44.76 1.01 9.33
CA ARG A 490 -44.91 1.89 8.15
C ARG A 490 -44.67 1.15 6.82
N LEU A 491 -44.82 -0.16 6.78
CA LEU A 491 -44.64 -0.95 5.56
C LEU A 491 -45.65 -0.58 4.45
N ASP A 492 -46.85 -0.10 4.81
CA ASP A 492 -47.84 0.37 3.83
C ASP A 492 -47.37 1.65 3.11
N GLU A 493 -46.60 2.50 3.77
CA GLU A 493 -45.96 3.66 3.12
C GLU A 493 -44.87 3.21 2.13
N VAL A 494 -44.09 2.19 2.50
CA VAL A 494 -43.10 1.61 1.57
C VAL A 494 -43.80 1.04 0.36
N ARG A 495 -44.95 0.34 0.55
CA ARG A 495 -45.73 -0.23 -0.55
C ARG A 495 -46.27 0.84 -1.47
N ALA A 496 -46.89 1.88 -0.93
CA ALA A 496 -47.39 2.99 -1.70
C ALA A 496 -46.26 3.70 -2.49
N TRP A 497 -45.10 3.89 -1.88
CA TRP A 497 -43.93 4.48 -2.54
C TRP A 497 -43.39 3.57 -3.67
N VAL A 498 -43.36 2.25 -3.45
CA VAL A 498 -42.93 1.30 -4.49
C VAL A 498 -43.91 1.33 -5.67
N ASP A 499 -45.20 1.31 -5.41
CA ASP A 499 -46.25 1.32 -6.47
C ASP A 499 -46.21 2.63 -7.27
N GLU A 500 -45.86 3.78 -6.62
CA GLU A 500 -45.84 5.09 -7.26
C GLU A 500 -44.52 5.41 -7.97
N LYS A 501 -43.36 5.05 -7.37
CA LYS A 501 -42.05 5.56 -7.76
C LYS A 501 -41.07 4.50 -8.24
N VAL A 502 -41.19 3.24 -7.79
CA VAL A 502 -40.17 2.20 -8.00
C VAL A 502 -40.60 1.19 -9.05
N GLY A 503 -41.86 0.73 -9.02
CA GLY A 503 -42.37 -0.33 -9.87
C GLY A 503 -41.71 -1.70 -9.55
N ASP A 504 -41.39 -2.44 -10.58
CA ASP A 504 -40.80 -3.78 -10.47
C ASP A 504 -39.29 -3.81 -10.26
N GLN A 505 -38.63 -2.63 -10.27
CA GLN A 505 -37.19 -2.55 -10.08
C GLN A 505 -36.79 -2.74 -8.60
N PRO A 506 -35.56 -3.19 -8.32
CA PRO A 506 -35.06 -3.21 -6.95
C PRO A 506 -34.83 -1.79 -6.43
N PHE A 507 -35.11 -1.55 -5.17
CA PHE A 507 -34.66 -0.34 -4.48
C PHE A 507 -33.54 -0.66 -3.47
N VAL A 508 -32.78 0.37 -3.11
CA VAL A 508 -31.60 0.22 -2.25
C VAL A 508 -31.94 0.64 -0.82
N VAL A 509 -31.67 -0.21 0.17
CA VAL A 509 -31.79 0.16 1.59
C VAL A 509 -30.44 0.73 2.07
N MET A 510 -30.48 1.91 2.68
CA MET A 510 -29.28 2.63 3.12
C MET A 510 -29.42 3.07 4.58
N CYS A 511 -28.31 3.05 5.33
CA CYS A 511 -28.17 3.76 6.60
C CYS A 511 -26.78 4.44 6.70
N ALA A 512 -26.29 4.73 7.91
CA ALA A 512 -24.97 5.36 8.05
C ALA A 512 -23.80 4.41 7.69
N ALA A 513 -23.82 3.17 8.22
CA ALA A 513 -22.65 2.29 8.22
C ALA A 513 -22.98 0.79 7.98
N GLY A 514 -24.19 0.45 7.54
CA GLY A 514 -24.59 -0.92 7.18
C GLY A 514 -25.46 -1.63 8.24
N VAL A 515 -25.29 -1.42 9.54
CA VAL A 515 -25.97 -2.19 10.60
C VAL A 515 -27.50 -1.99 10.58
N ARG A 516 -27.98 -0.75 10.58
CA ARG A 516 -29.41 -0.43 10.55
C ARG A 516 -30.05 -0.79 9.21
N SER A 517 -29.31 -0.62 8.11
CA SER A 517 -29.80 -1.02 6.78
C SER A 517 -29.94 -2.53 6.64
N TRP A 518 -29.09 -3.32 7.29
CA TRP A 518 -29.27 -4.78 7.35
C TRP A 518 -30.61 -5.15 8.03
N ILE A 519 -30.94 -4.52 9.15
CA ILE A 519 -32.25 -4.71 9.81
C ILE A 519 -33.38 -4.29 8.89
N GLY A 520 -33.29 -3.10 8.27
CA GLY A 520 -34.29 -2.58 7.34
C GLY A 520 -34.47 -3.48 6.10
N TYR A 521 -33.36 -3.91 5.51
CA TYR A 521 -33.34 -4.83 4.37
C TYR A 521 -34.10 -6.14 4.71
N ARG A 522 -33.83 -6.75 5.86
CA ARG A 522 -34.53 -7.98 6.27
C ARG A 522 -36.02 -7.75 6.46
N ILE A 523 -36.43 -6.62 7.03
CA ILE A 523 -37.85 -6.28 7.21
C ILE A 523 -38.56 -6.20 5.86
N VAL A 524 -38.04 -5.40 4.91
CA VAL A 524 -38.70 -5.19 3.63
C VAL A 524 -38.59 -6.42 2.72
N ARG A 525 -37.48 -7.14 2.74
CA ARG A 525 -37.35 -8.40 1.98
C ARG A 525 -38.33 -9.47 2.45
N HIS A 526 -38.53 -9.62 3.76
CA HIS A 526 -39.55 -10.55 4.29
C HIS A 526 -40.99 -10.10 3.99
N ALA A 527 -41.20 -8.80 3.76
CA ALA A 527 -42.49 -8.27 3.30
C ALA A 527 -42.72 -8.47 1.79
N GLY A 528 -41.77 -9.12 1.07
CA GLY A 528 -41.88 -9.50 -0.33
C GLY A 528 -41.35 -8.46 -1.31
N PHE A 529 -40.64 -7.41 -0.86
CA PHE A 529 -40.07 -6.40 -1.74
C PHE A 529 -38.79 -6.89 -2.44
N ASN A 530 -38.59 -6.45 -3.68
CA ASN A 530 -37.35 -6.61 -4.43
C ASN A 530 -36.37 -5.52 -3.96
N VAL A 531 -35.27 -5.91 -3.30
CA VAL A 531 -34.43 -4.97 -2.56
C VAL A 531 -32.98 -5.39 -2.50
N THR A 532 -32.09 -4.42 -2.55
CA THR A 532 -30.65 -4.55 -2.28
C THR A 532 -30.24 -3.66 -1.10
N MET A 533 -29.02 -3.76 -0.66
CA MET A 533 -28.49 -2.94 0.44
C MET A 533 -27.18 -2.26 -0.01
N LEU A 534 -27.05 -0.96 0.25
CA LEU A 534 -25.81 -0.24 -0.01
C LEU A 534 -24.69 -0.76 0.91
N SER A 535 -23.61 -1.25 0.32
CA SER A 535 -22.43 -1.71 1.05
C SER A 535 -21.82 -0.56 1.86
N GLY A 536 -21.69 -0.74 3.18
CA GLY A 536 -21.13 0.28 4.08
C GLY A 536 -21.98 1.55 4.28
N GLY A 537 -23.14 1.67 3.63
CA GLY A 537 -24.06 2.80 3.79
C GLY A 537 -23.53 4.13 3.28
N ILE A 538 -24.10 5.25 3.77
CA ILE A 538 -23.75 6.58 3.26
C ILE A 538 -22.30 6.99 3.58
N GLN A 539 -21.66 6.40 4.58
CA GLN A 539 -20.24 6.67 4.85
C GLN A 539 -19.38 6.21 3.67
N THR A 540 -19.60 5.00 3.16
CA THR A 540 -18.92 4.52 1.95
C THR A 540 -19.30 5.37 0.73
N LEU A 541 -20.57 5.70 0.56
CA LEU A 541 -21.02 6.52 -0.57
C LEU A 541 -20.36 7.91 -0.58
N ARG A 542 -20.30 8.59 0.55
CA ARG A 542 -19.62 9.89 0.66
C ARG A 542 -18.14 9.79 0.33
N ALA A 543 -17.48 8.76 0.81
CA ALA A 543 -16.09 8.51 0.51
C ALA A 543 -15.87 8.16 -0.98
N TRP A 544 -16.77 7.40 -1.60
CA TRP A 544 -16.77 7.15 -3.04
C TRP A 544 -17.00 8.42 -3.87
N LEU A 545 -17.93 9.24 -3.48
CA LEU A 545 -18.23 10.49 -4.18
C LEU A 545 -17.13 11.54 -4.01
N GLY A 546 -16.41 11.51 -2.88
CA GLY A 546 -15.38 12.51 -2.59
C GLY A 546 -15.95 13.92 -2.65
N ASP A 547 -15.28 14.81 -3.38
CA ASP A 547 -15.70 16.22 -3.54
C ASP A 547 -17.04 16.38 -4.28
N ARG A 548 -17.50 15.35 -5.00
CA ARG A 548 -18.83 15.34 -5.66
C ARG A 548 -19.99 15.14 -4.68
N ALA A 549 -19.72 14.76 -3.43
CA ALA A 549 -20.76 14.43 -2.46
C ALA A 549 -21.73 15.60 -2.21
N GLU A 550 -21.23 16.83 -2.21
CA GLU A 550 -22.07 18.04 -2.03
C GLU A 550 -22.98 18.32 -3.23
N ALA A 551 -22.56 17.93 -4.43
CA ALA A 551 -23.35 18.11 -5.65
C ALA A 551 -24.43 17.02 -5.82
N VAL A 552 -24.16 15.79 -5.34
CA VAL A 552 -25.04 14.62 -5.50
C VAL A 552 -26.04 14.52 -4.36
N LEU A 553 -25.61 14.77 -3.11
CA LEU A 553 -26.47 14.60 -1.94
C LEU A 553 -27.34 15.84 -1.71
N VAL A 554 -28.64 15.64 -1.56
CA VAL A 554 -29.57 16.68 -1.21
C VAL A 554 -29.42 17.02 0.27
N MET A 555 -29.11 18.27 0.56
CA MET A 555 -29.08 18.79 1.93
C MET A 555 -30.49 19.26 2.29
N GLY A 556 -30.99 18.86 3.45
CA GLY A 556 -32.24 19.40 3.98
C GLY A 556 -32.10 20.91 4.23
N GLU A 557 -33.19 21.65 4.07
CA GLU A 557 -33.22 23.06 4.51
C GLU A 557 -32.86 23.08 5.99
N GLY A 558 -31.77 23.77 6.32
CA GLY A 558 -31.31 23.90 7.69
C GLY A 558 -32.44 24.49 8.52
N ARG A 559 -32.99 23.72 9.44
CA ARG A 559 -33.81 24.33 10.49
C ARG A 559 -32.85 25.13 11.37
N SER A 560 -32.85 26.43 11.13
CA SER A 560 -32.27 27.47 12.00
C SER A 560 -32.78 27.31 13.43
#